data_32dfc93706a5323ead402cd7b3431bb9
#
_entry.id   32dfc93706a5323ead402cd7b3431bb9
#
_cell.length_a   1.000
_cell.length_b   1.000
_cell.length_c   1.000
_cell.angle_alpha   90.00
_cell.angle_beta   90.00
_cell.angle_gamma   90.00
#
_symmetry.space_group_name_H-M   'P 1'
#
loop_
_entity.id
_entity.type
_entity.pdbx_description
1 polymer ?
#
loop_
_entity_poly.entity_id
_entity_poly.type
_entity_poly.pdbx_seq_one_letter_code
_entity_poly.pdbx_strand_id
1 'polypeptide(L)'
;MKKLTIIGAGWSGLASAVAATQAGWQVELFEAATEAGGRARSLEQSFAGVPLDNGQHILLGAYRDTLALMRTVGVNPDDALLRLPLDLRTADGLGFQLPTSVLDGLANVFAYPATTDSFLPSSLTASPSAKFFITLAASLKLLVGVSLAKGWGTQDKWRLIQACWRWQVAGFTCDATWSVSQLCEESQLTPCVMRGLIEPLCLSALNMPIDGASAAVFLRVLQDAMFSAVGSSDLLIPKKDLGALFPQTCLKWLRHHGAQIHLGRRFTQEDLAQWLAESYEVTTSKKALVLACPAWEATRLTQTIAPSWSAKAQALSHTAIATVYLQCHDVGFRGLDRPMVALHMNKNAPAQFVFDRGTLCQQPGLLAAVVSASEGEREQISTQVQQQVGEQLGLKQLSVVQTVVEKRATFACLPNTFEGPEHEGVKPDVLVAPNIFACGDYVRGPYPATLEGAVRSGLQVVRHLS
;
A
#
# COMPACT_ATOMS: atom_id res chain seq x y z
N MET A 1 -27.07 16.60 17.13
CA MET A 1 -25.87 15.69 17.22
C MET A 1 -25.39 15.38 15.81
N LYS A 2 -24.03 15.22 15.61
CA LYS A 2 -23.48 14.81 14.32
C LYS A 2 -23.40 13.28 14.30
N LYS A 3 -24.05 12.62 13.33
CA LYS A 3 -24.01 11.13 13.19
C LYS A 3 -23.35 10.73 11.87
N LEU A 4 -22.41 9.79 11.92
CA LEU A 4 -21.72 9.27 10.76
C LEU A 4 -21.87 7.75 10.67
N THR A 5 -22.49 7.29 9.58
CA THR A 5 -22.57 5.87 9.23
C THR A 5 -21.43 5.54 8.27
N ILE A 6 -20.62 4.51 8.58
CA ILE A 6 -19.49 4.05 7.75
C ILE A 6 -19.73 2.61 7.33
N ILE A 7 -19.59 2.34 6.04
CA ILE A 7 -19.81 1.01 5.45
C ILE A 7 -18.45 0.45 4.99
N GLY A 8 -17.94 -0.52 5.73
CA GLY A 8 -16.66 -1.17 5.52
C GLY A 8 -15.63 -0.80 6.60
N ALA A 9 -15.05 -1.82 7.26
CA ALA A 9 -14.00 -1.69 8.27
C ALA A 9 -12.61 -2.02 7.70
N GLY A 10 -12.37 -1.69 6.42
CA GLY A 10 -11.03 -1.65 5.84
C GLY A 10 -10.22 -0.47 6.40
N TRP A 11 -8.95 -0.35 6.05
CA TRP A 11 -8.06 0.72 6.55
C TRP A 11 -8.61 2.13 6.29
N SER A 12 -9.28 2.37 5.15
CA SER A 12 -9.93 3.65 4.85
C SER A 12 -11.13 3.94 5.77
N GLY A 13 -11.97 2.93 6.01
CA GLY A 13 -13.14 3.08 6.89
C GLY A 13 -12.73 3.28 8.36
N LEU A 14 -11.72 2.54 8.82
CA LEU A 14 -11.14 2.72 10.14
C LEU A 14 -10.50 4.11 10.31
N ALA A 15 -9.79 4.60 9.28
CA ALA A 15 -9.23 5.95 9.28
C ALA A 15 -10.32 7.02 9.36
N SER A 16 -11.40 6.88 8.56
CA SER A 16 -12.57 7.77 8.63
C SER A 16 -13.24 7.73 10.01
N ALA A 17 -13.39 6.54 10.58
CA ALA A 17 -14.01 6.37 11.90
C ALA A 17 -13.21 7.06 13.00
N VAL A 18 -11.87 6.91 13.02
CA VAL A 18 -11.00 7.56 14.01
C VAL A 18 -11.06 9.08 13.85
N ALA A 19 -10.88 9.59 12.63
CA ALA A 19 -10.89 11.03 12.38
C ALA A 19 -12.27 11.67 12.70
N ALA A 20 -13.35 11.00 12.36
CA ALA A 20 -14.71 11.46 12.66
C ALA A 20 -14.99 11.47 14.17
N THR A 21 -14.55 10.43 14.89
CA THR A 21 -14.68 10.36 16.36
C THR A 21 -13.92 11.53 17.02
N GLN A 22 -12.71 11.82 16.57
CA GLN A 22 -11.92 12.97 17.05
C GLN A 22 -12.59 14.32 16.71
N ALA A 23 -13.32 14.39 15.59
CA ALA A 23 -14.11 15.58 15.20
C ALA A 23 -15.49 15.67 15.90
N GLY A 24 -15.77 14.81 16.87
CA GLY A 24 -16.99 14.81 17.68
C GLY A 24 -18.22 14.23 16.98
N TRP A 25 -18.03 13.38 15.98
CA TRP A 25 -19.12 12.63 15.36
C TRP A 25 -19.43 11.37 16.17
N GLN A 26 -20.71 11.03 16.28
CA GLN A 26 -21.14 9.70 16.70
C GLN A 26 -20.98 8.76 15.50
N VAL A 27 -20.10 7.77 15.63
CA VAL A 27 -19.75 6.85 14.55
C VAL A 27 -20.50 5.53 14.71
N GLU A 28 -21.11 5.08 13.64
CA GLU A 28 -21.68 3.74 13.48
C GLU A 28 -21.05 3.06 12.28
N LEU A 29 -20.32 1.94 12.51
CA LEU A 29 -19.49 1.24 11.55
C LEU A 29 -20.06 -0.15 11.24
N PHE A 30 -20.29 -0.45 9.97
CA PHE A 30 -20.75 -1.75 9.48
C PHE A 30 -19.65 -2.46 8.68
N GLU A 31 -19.43 -3.74 8.98
CA GLU A 31 -18.50 -4.61 8.24
C GLU A 31 -19.17 -5.96 7.97
N ALA A 32 -19.14 -6.38 6.70
CA ALA A 32 -19.77 -7.62 6.26
C ALA A 32 -18.99 -8.87 6.75
N ALA A 33 -17.67 -8.75 6.91
CA ALA A 33 -16.84 -9.82 7.45
C ALA A 33 -16.86 -9.83 8.98
N THR A 34 -16.49 -10.96 9.56
CA THR A 34 -16.30 -11.11 11.03
C THR A 34 -15.03 -10.41 11.52
N GLU A 35 -14.08 -10.16 10.61
CA GLU A 35 -12.80 -9.51 10.88
C GLU A 35 -12.66 -8.18 10.11
N ALA A 36 -12.12 -7.17 10.80
CA ALA A 36 -11.79 -5.90 10.19
C ALA A 36 -10.42 -5.94 9.46
N GLY A 37 -10.17 -4.94 8.63
CA GLY A 37 -8.91 -4.75 7.89
C GLY A 37 -9.07 -4.83 6.37
N GLY A 38 -10.23 -5.31 5.89
CA GLY A 38 -10.51 -5.40 4.45
C GLY A 38 -9.54 -6.35 3.74
N ARG A 39 -8.81 -5.87 2.73
CA ARG A 39 -7.80 -6.67 2.00
C ARG A 39 -6.53 -6.89 2.82
N ALA A 40 -6.18 -6.00 3.72
CA ALA A 40 -5.03 -6.12 4.64
C ALA A 40 -5.50 -6.57 6.02
N ARG A 41 -5.82 -7.86 6.15
CA ARG A 41 -6.33 -8.50 7.36
C ARG A 41 -5.66 -9.85 7.59
N SER A 42 -5.80 -10.36 8.81
CA SER A 42 -5.48 -11.74 9.13
C SER A 42 -6.60 -12.68 8.67
N LEU A 43 -6.24 -13.94 8.45
CA LEU A 43 -7.16 -15.03 8.12
C LEU A 43 -7.49 -15.83 9.41
N GLU A 44 -8.54 -16.65 9.34
CA GLU A 44 -8.86 -17.61 10.40
C GLU A 44 -7.80 -18.73 10.50
N GLN A 45 -7.17 -19.08 9.36
CA GLN A 45 -6.08 -20.06 9.34
C GLN A 45 -4.86 -19.52 10.08
N SER A 46 -4.27 -20.38 10.90
CA SER A 46 -3.07 -20.07 11.65
C SER A 46 -1.96 -21.10 11.40
N PHE A 47 -0.72 -20.67 11.61
CA PHE A 47 0.47 -21.51 11.61
C PHE A 47 1.26 -21.24 12.91
N ALA A 48 1.62 -22.30 13.64
CA ALA A 48 2.27 -22.19 14.95
C ALA A 48 1.54 -21.26 15.94
N GLY A 49 0.20 -21.24 15.90
CA GLY A 49 -0.63 -20.40 16.77
C GLY A 49 -0.72 -18.92 16.38
N VAL A 50 -0.09 -18.50 15.28
CA VAL A 50 -0.15 -17.13 14.74
C VAL A 50 -0.99 -17.15 13.46
N PRO A 51 -1.97 -16.23 13.30
CA PRO A 51 -2.77 -16.15 12.08
C PRO A 51 -1.90 -15.96 10.83
N LEU A 52 -2.32 -16.56 9.71
CA LEU A 52 -1.82 -16.19 8.39
C LEU A 52 -2.53 -14.91 7.92
N ASP A 53 -1.89 -14.19 7.01
CA ASP A 53 -2.45 -12.97 6.45
C ASP A 53 -3.08 -13.21 5.08
N ASN A 54 -4.05 -12.37 4.70
CA ASN A 54 -4.65 -12.40 3.37
C ASN A 54 -3.63 -12.13 2.24
N GLY A 55 -2.47 -11.58 2.61
CA GLY A 55 -1.33 -11.34 1.76
C GLY A 55 -0.19 -10.71 2.54
N GLN A 56 1.05 -10.91 2.11
CA GLN A 56 2.19 -10.25 2.72
C GLN A 56 2.20 -8.76 2.32
N HIS A 57 2.22 -7.89 3.29
CA HIS A 57 2.24 -6.44 3.07
C HIS A 57 3.57 -5.84 3.54
N ILE A 58 4.01 -4.81 2.82
CA ILE A 58 5.11 -3.92 3.21
C ILE A 58 4.54 -2.51 3.27
N LEU A 59 4.90 -1.76 4.30
CA LEU A 59 4.68 -0.32 4.35
C LEU A 59 6.00 0.37 3.99
N LEU A 60 5.92 1.63 3.60
CA LEU A 60 7.09 2.48 3.35
C LEU A 60 7.22 3.54 4.44
N GLY A 61 8.43 4.01 4.69
CA GLY A 61 8.65 5.16 5.55
C GLY A 61 7.91 6.43 5.07
N ALA A 62 7.56 6.47 3.79
CA ALA A 62 6.71 7.51 3.18
C ALA A 62 5.25 7.47 3.63
N TYR A 63 4.76 6.37 4.26
CA TYR A 63 3.37 6.20 4.68
C TYR A 63 3.06 6.95 5.98
N ARG A 64 3.17 8.28 5.93
CA ARG A 64 3.11 9.15 7.11
C ARG A 64 1.76 9.15 7.79
N ASP A 65 0.68 9.24 7.01
CA ASP A 65 -0.67 9.30 7.56
C ASP A 65 -1.07 7.94 8.17
N THR A 66 -0.64 6.84 7.55
CA THR A 66 -0.81 5.49 8.09
C THR A 66 -0.06 5.32 9.42
N LEU A 67 1.21 5.70 9.49
CA LEU A 67 2.00 5.61 10.71
C LEU A 67 1.48 6.54 11.82
N ALA A 68 1.01 7.74 11.47
CA ALA A 68 0.36 8.65 12.42
C ALA A 68 -0.93 8.07 12.97
N LEU A 69 -1.78 7.50 12.11
CA LEU A 69 -3.03 6.85 12.50
C LEU A 69 -2.76 5.66 13.45
N MET A 70 -1.75 4.83 13.18
CA MET A 70 -1.32 3.75 14.07
C MET A 70 -1.00 4.29 15.47
N ARG A 71 -0.21 5.36 15.58
CA ARG A 71 0.12 6.00 16.87
C ARG A 71 -1.13 6.53 17.57
N THR A 72 -2.04 7.15 16.84
CA THR A 72 -3.30 7.70 17.38
C THR A 72 -4.12 6.64 18.12
N VAL A 73 -4.16 5.41 17.62
CA VAL A 73 -4.90 4.32 18.25
C VAL A 73 -4.08 3.50 19.26
N GLY A 74 -2.84 3.94 19.57
CA GLY A 74 -1.99 3.32 20.56
C GLY A 74 -1.07 2.21 20.04
N VAL A 75 -0.89 2.10 18.72
CA VAL A 75 0.12 1.21 18.13
C VAL A 75 1.42 1.98 17.93
N ASN A 76 2.51 1.53 18.55
CA ASN A 76 3.85 2.06 18.28
C ASN A 76 4.41 1.41 16.99
N PRO A 77 4.59 2.16 15.88
CA PRO A 77 5.11 1.59 14.65
C PRO A 77 6.51 0.97 14.78
N ASP A 78 7.37 1.51 15.64
CA ASP A 78 8.75 1.04 15.80
C ASP A 78 8.80 -0.35 16.49
N ASP A 79 7.81 -0.66 17.33
CA ASP A 79 7.65 -1.97 17.93
C ASP A 79 6.95 -2.97 17.00
N ALA A 80 6.00 -2.48 16.19
CA ALA A 80 5.14 -3.31 15.35
C ALA A 80 5.74 -3.63 13.97
N LEU A 81 6.71 -2.83 13.50
CA LEU A 81 7.31 -2.92 12.19
C LEU A 81 8.83 -3.07 12.29
N LEU A 82 9.40 -3.89 11.42
CA LEU A 82 10.84 -3.94 11.19
C LEU A 82 11.20 -2.94 10.10
N ARG A 83 12.03 -1.95 10.45
CA ARG A 83 12.51 -0.95 9.50
C ARG A 83 13.82 -1.39 8.88
N LEU A 84 13.85 -1.46 7.56
CA LEU A 84 15.03 -1.83 6.76
C LEU A 84 15.23 -0.79 5.64
N PRO A 85 16.46 -0.55 5.19
CA PRO A 85 16.70 0.19 3.95
C PRO A 85 16.09 -0.57 2.77
N LEU A 86 15.74 0.14 1.70
CA LEU A 86 15.33 -0.50 0.45
C LEU A 86 16.43 -1.45 -0.04
N ASP A 87 16.13 -2.73 -0.07
CA ASP A 87 17.03 -3.81 -0.51
C ASP A 87 16.29 -4.72 -1.50
N LEU A 88 16.72 -4.67 -2.76
CA LEU A 88 16.19 -5.45 -3.88
C LEU A 88 17.24 -6.47 -4.38
N ARG A 89 18.24 -6.81 -3.55
CA ARG A 89 19.23 -7.81 -3.91
C ARG A 89 18.62 -9.21 -3.86
N THR A 90 18.96 -9.98 -4.89
CA THR A 90 18.63 -11.40 -4.97
C THR A 90 19.50 -12.25 -4.01
N ALA A 91 19.24 -13.55 -3.93
CA ALA A 91 19.95 -14.45 -3.01
C ALA A 91 21.44 -14.52 -3.30
N ASP A 92 21.84 -14.38 -4.58
CA ASP A 92 23.26 -14.32 -5.01
C ASP A 92 23.93 -12.97 -4.69
N GLY A 93 23.20 -12.03 -4.08
CA GLY A 93 23.70 -10.73 -3.67
C GLY A 93 23.82 -9.70 -4.80
N LEU A 94 23.34 -10.02 -6.01
CA LEU A 94 23.24 -9.07 -7.11
C LEU A 94 22.05 -8.13 -6.94
N GLY A 95 22.12 -6.94 -7.51
CA GLY A 95 21.02 -5.98 -7.52
C GLY A 95 21.31 -4.68 -6.75
N PHE A 96 20.26 -3.96 -6.43
CA PHE A 96 20.30 -2.63 -5.86
C PHE A 96 19.95 -2.63 -4.37
N GLN A 97 20.70 -1.84 -3.60
CA GLN A 97 20.39 -1.56 -2.20
C GLN A 97 20.71 -0.10 -1.87
N LEU A 98 19.83 0.57 -1.12
CA LEU A 98 20.17 1.86 -0.52
C LEU A 98 21.01 1.63 0.74
N PRO A 99 22.06 2.45 0.96
CA PRO A 99 22.87 2.33 2.16
C PRO A 99 22.06 2.73 3.40
N THR A 100 22.31 2.04 4.51
CA THR A 100 21.98 2.54 5.86
C THR A 100 22.88 3.73 6.11
N SER A 101 22.34 4.96 6.15
CA SER A 101 23.22 6.10 6.09
C SER A 101 23.45 6.76 7.44
N VAL A 102 24.72 7.07 7.71
CA VAL A 102 25.17 8.10 8.65
C VAL A 102 24.52 9.47 8.30
N LEU A 103 24.14 9.69 7.03
CA LEU A 103 23.42 10.86 6.54
C LEU A 103 21.97 10.94 7.09
N ASP A 104 21.36 9.81 7.45
CA ASP A 104 20.03 9.81 8.11
C ASP A 104 20.13 10.45 9.50
N GLY A 105 21.28 10.34 10.18
CA GLY A 105 21.56 11.05 11.44
C GLY A 105 21.71 12.56 11.28
N LEU A 106 22.42 13.00 10.24
CA LEU A 106 22.58 14.44 9.95
C LEU A 106 21.29 15.08 9.46
N ALA A 107 20.52 14.39 8.64
CA ALA A 107 19.26 14.91 8.14
C ALA A 107 18.14 14.90 9.20
N ASN A 108 18.20 14.03 10.21
CA ASN A 108 17.31 14.10 11.39
C ASN A 108 17.55 15.36 12.25
N VAL A 109 18.74 15.94 12.21
CA VAL A 109 19.02 17.24 12.88
C VAL A 109 18.30 18.40 12.17
N PHE A 110 18.04 18.27 10.86
CA PHE A 110 17.32 19.26 10.05
C PHE A 110 15.86 18.87 9.76
N ALA A 111 15.46 17.65 10.09
CA ALA A 111 14.09 17.19 9.97
C ALA A 111 13.34 17.49 11.27
N TYR A 112 12.27 18.22 11.11
CA TYR A 112 11.24 18.62 12.05
C TYR A 112 11.22 17.96 13.43
N PRO A 113 11.06 18.76 14.51
CA PRO A 113 10.51 18.23 15.74
C PRO A 113 9.12 17.67 15.44
N ALA A 114 8.89 16.43 15.83
CA ALA A 114 7.58 15.81 15.80
C ALA A 114 6.64 16.60 16.73
N THR A 115 5.98 17.61 16.19
CA THR A 115 4.89 18.28 16.90
C THR A 115 3.67 17.38 16.85
N THR A 116 3.28 16.92 18.00
CA THR A 116 2.30 15.85 18.30
C THR A 116 0.84 16.23 18.05
N ASP A 117 0.48 17.37 17.42
CA ASP A 117 -0.88 17.87 17.55
C ASP A 117 -1.51 18.53 16.32
N SER A 118 -1.23 18.10 15.07
CA SER A 118 -2.12 18.51 13.98
C SER A 118 -2.07 17.60 12.77
N PHE A 119 -3.22 17.07 12.36
CA PHE A 119 -3.47 16.47 11.04
C PHE A 119 -3.41 17.51 9.90
N LEU A 120 -2.40 18.38 9.90
CA LEU A 120 -2.16 19.30 8.80
C LEU A 120 -1.29 18.62 7.74
N PRO A 121 -1.59 18.78 6.44
CA PRO A 121 -0.77 18.19 5.38
C PRO A 121 0.65 18.71 5.48
N SER A 122 1.58 17.83 5.81
CA SER A 122 3.00 18.10 6.00
C SER A 122 3.72 18.61 4.74
N SER A 123 3.05 18.68 3.61
CA SER A 123 3.56 19.25 2.36
C SER A 123 3.65 20.79 2.35
N LEU A 124 2.98 21.47 3.28
CA LEU A 124 2.89 22.95 3.27
C LEU A 124 3.86 23.66 4.24
N THR A 125 4.57 22.93 5.11
CA THR A 125 5.31 23.56 6.22
C THR A 125 6.83 23.49 6.15
N ALA A 126 7.45 22.76 5.21
CA ALA A 126 8.89 22.77 5.06
C ALA A 126 9.36 24.04 4.34
N SER A 127 10.29 24.78 4.95
CA SER A 127 10.92 25.94 4.30
C SER A 127 11.59 25.52 2.98
N PRO A 128 11.72 26.41 1.99
CA PRO A 128 12.42 26.10 0.74
C PRO A 128 13.82 25.53 0.95
N SER A 129 14.55 26.02 1.96
CA SER A 129 15.86 25.54 2.36
C SER A 129 15.79 24.09 2.89
N ALA A 130 14.83 23.75 3.75
CA ALA A 130 14.66 22.38 4.25
C ALA A 130 14.34 21.39 3.12
N LYS A 131 13.48 21.77 2.17
CA LYS A 131 13.19 20.95 0.98
C LYS A 131 14.45 20.70 0.15
N PHE A 132 15.27 21.74 -0.05
CA PHE A 132 16.53 21.61 -0.79
C PHE A 132 17.49 20.62 -0.12
N PHE A 133 17.70 20.72 1.19
CA PHE A 133 18.57 19.79 1.92
C PHE A 133 18.06 18.35 1.92
N ILE A 134 16.75 18.14 2.07
CA ILE A 134 16.13 16.81 2.00
C ILE A 134 16.38 16.19 0.62
N THR A 135 16.13 16.95 -0.44
CA THR A 135 16.31 16.48 -1.83
C THR A 135 17.79 16.17 -2.11
N LEU A 136 18.71 17.01 -1.62
CA LEU A 136 20.15 16.79 -1.76
C LEU A 136 20.61 15.52 -1.04
N ALA A 137 20.18 15.32 0.20
CA ALA A 137 20.51 14.12 0.98
C ALA A 137 19.95 12.84 0.31
N ALA A 138 18.72 12.89 -0.18
CA ALA A 138 18.10 11.79 -0.90
C ALA A 138 18.84 11.47 -2.21
N SER A 139 19.21 12.49 -2.98
CA SER A 139 19.99 12.33 -4.22
C SER A 139 21.38 11.72 -3.94
N LEU A 140 22.04 12.14 -2.86
CA LEU A 140 23.33 11.57 -2.47
C LEU A 140 23.21 10.11 -2.02
N LYS A 141 22.17 9.79 -1.24
CA LYS A 141 21.86 8.41 -0.83
C LYS A 141 21.63 7.51 -2.05
N LEU A 142 20.88 8.00 -3.03
CA LEU A 142 20.64 7.29 -4.30
C LEU A 142 21.93 7.09 -5.09
N LEU A 143 22.76 8.12 -5.23
CA LEU A 143 24.06 8.03 -5.92
C LEU A 143 24.98 6.98 -5.28
N VAL A 144 25.04 6.91 -3.95
CA VAL A 144 25.79 5.88 -3.24
C VAL A 144 25.18 4.49 -3.50
N GLY A 145 23.85 4.34 -3.40
CA GLY A 145 23.18 3.07 -3.71
C GLY A 145 23.46 2.58 -5.12
N VAL A 146 23.38 3.48 -6.12
CA VAL A 146 23.70 3.16 -7.52
C VAL A 146 25.16 2.78 -7.68
N SER A 147 26.11 3.48 -7.04
CA SER A 147 27.52 3.17 -7.11
C SER A 147 27.86 1.79 -6.53
N LEU A 148 27.14 1.38 -5.48
CA LEU A 148 27.31 0.09 -4.80
C LEU A 148 26.51 -1.05 -5.43
N ALA A 149 25.62 -0.77 -6.41
CA ALA A 149 24.83 -1.81 -7.07
C ALA A 149 25.73 -2.86 -7.72
N LYS A 150 25.51 -4.12 -7.35
CA LYS A 150 26.28 -5.26 -7.84
C LYS A 150 25.68 -5.84 -9.12
N GLY A 151 26.54 -6.26 -10.05
CA GLY A 151 26.12 -6.79 -11.35
C GLY A 151 25.79 -5.71 -12.39
N TRP A 152 25.92 -4.40 -12.05
CA TRP A 152 25.66 -3.30 -12.95
C TRP A 152 26.95 -2.69 -13.48
N GLY A 153 27.00 -2.52 -14.82
CA GLY A 153 28.10 -1.84 -15.49
C GLY A 153 28.07 -0.32 -15.28
N THR A 154 29.16 0.36 -15.67
CA THR A 154 29.23 1.84 -15.56
C THR A 154 28.17 2.55 -16.40
N GLN A 155 27.82 1.98 -17.57
CA GLN A 155 26.76 2.52 -18.43
C GLN A 155 25.38 2.42 -17.76
N ASP A 156 25.07 1.28 -17.09
CA ASP A 156 23.81 1.08 -16.36
C ASP A 156 23.63 2.15 -15.29
N LYS A 157 24.68 2.32 -14.47
CA LYS A 157 24.73 3.30 -13.38
C LYS A 157 24.56 4.72 -13.90
N TRP A 158 25.28 5.08 -14.94
CA TRP A 158 25.22 6.42 -15.54
C TRP A 158 23.85 6.72 -16.12
N ARG A 159 23.23 5.79 -16.86
CA ARG A 159 21.90 5.96 -17.43
C ARG A 159 20.82 6.16 -16.36
N LEU A 160 20.89 5.40 -15.26
CA LEU A 160 19.95 5.59 -14.15
C LEU A 160 20.12 6.97 -13.49
N ILE A 161 21.35 7.42 -13.25
CA ILE A 161 21.60 8.75 -12.68
C ILE A 161 21.06 9.85 -13.59
N GLN A 162 21.28 9.74 -14.90
CA GLN A 162 20.72 10.69 -15.86
C GLN A 162 19.20 10.70 -15.88
N ALA A 163 18.56 9.53 -15.83
CA ALA A 163 17.10 9.39 -15.80
C ALA A 163 16.53 10.05 -14.53
N CYS A 164 17.07 9.73 -13.36
CA CYS A 164 16.64 10.33 -12.09
C CYS A 164 16.79 11.85 -12.08
N TRP A 165 17.90 12.38 -12.63
CA TRP A 165 18.09 13.83 -12.76
C TRP A 165 17.04 14.46 -13.68
N ARG A 166 16.77 13.86 -14.85
CA ARG A 166 15.73 14.33 -15.79
C ARG A 166 14.35 14.34 -15.14
N TRP A 167 13.96 13.26 -14.47
CA TRP A 167 12.69 13.16 -13.77
C TRP A 167 12.56 14.21 -12.66
N GLN A 168 13.63 14.47 -11.93
CA GLN A 168 13.66 15.49 -10.89
C GLN A 168 13.53 16.90 -11.45
N VAL A 169 14.23 17.23 -12.55
CA VAL A 169 14.12 18.53 -13.25
C VAL A 169 12.72 18.71 -13.83
N ALA A 170 12.11 17.65 -14.35
CA ALA A 170 10.73 17.65 -14.84
C ALA A 170 9.68 17.67 -13.71
N GLY A 171 10.08 17.72 -12.42
CA GLY A 171 9.16 17.70 -11.29
C GLY A 171 8.41 16.36 -11.12
N PHE A 172 9.00 15.24 -11.59
CA PHE A 172 8.39 13.91 -11.59
C PHE A 172 7.07 13.86 -12.37
N THR A 173 6.99 14.59 -13.46
CA THR A 173 5.86 14.59 -14.41
C THR A 173 6.27 14.01 -15.75
N CYS A 174 5.31 13.41 -16.44
CA CYS A 174 5.44 12.91 -17.81
C CYS A 174 4.09 13.00 -18.52
N ASP A 175 4.04 12.59 -19.78
CA ASP A 175 2.78 12.42 -20.50
C ASP A 175 1.91 11.39 -19.76
N ALA A 176 0.65 11.73 -19.53
CA ALA A 176 -0.29 10.90 -18.79
C ALA A 176 -0.66 9.58 -19.51
N THR A 177 -0.43 9.54 -20.82
CA THR A 177 -0.68 8.35 -21.66
C THR A 177 0.47 7.35 -21.62
N TRP A 178 1.63 7.72 -21.06
CA TRP A 178 2.80 6.86 -21.07
C TRP A 178 2.67 5.70 -20.08
N SER A 179 3.12 4.53 -20.54
CA SER A 179 3.45 3.41 -19.67
C SER A 179 4.84 3.59 -19.03
N VAL A 180 5.12 2.79 -17.99
CA VAL A 180 6.45 2.77 -17.36
C VAL A 180 7.53 2.32 -18.34
N SER A 181 7.23 1.38 -19.27
CA SER A 181 8.18 0.97 -20.30
C SER A 181 8.51 2.13 -21.24
N GLN A 182 7.52 2.90 -21.70
CA GLN A 182 7.75 4.10 -22.50
C GLN A 182 8.59 5.16 -21.78
N LEU A 183 8.30 5.41 -20.49
CA LEU A 183 9.14 6.30 -19.67
C LEU A 183 10.59 5.83 -19.60
N CYS A 184 10.82 4.51 -19.47
CA CYS A 184 12.15 3.93 -19.42
C CYS A 184 12.88 4.04 -20.77
N GLU A 185 12.21 3.80 -21.88
CA GLU A 185 12.73 3.95 -23.23
C GLU A 185 13.16 5.40 -23.50
N GLU A 186 12.30 6.37 -23.25
CA GLU A 186 12.60 7.80 -23.36
C GLU A 186 13.74 8.24 -22.45
N SER A 187 13.86 7.61 -21.28
CA SER A 187 14.95 7.82 -20.32
C SER A 187 16.21 7.06 -20.68
N GLN A 188 16.18 6.20 -21.71
CA GLN A 188 17.28 5.37 -22.21
C GLN A 188 17.85 4.44 -21.11
N LEU A 189 16.98 3.88 -20.26
CA LEU A 189 17.38 2.91 -19.25
C LEU A 189 17.79 1.60 -19.91
N THR A 190 18.79 0.96 -19.32
CA THR A 190 19.29 -0.33 -19.83
C THR A 190 18.42 -1.49 -19.32
N PRO A 191 18.38 -2.61 -20.05
CA PRO A 191 17.68 -3.81 -19.59
C PRO A 191 18.15 -4.34 -18.22
N CYS A 192 19.39 -4.08 -17.85
CA CYS A 192 19.94 -4.45 -16.55
C CYS A 192 19.26 -3.66 -15.42
N VAL A 193 19.15 -2.34 -15.56
CA VAL A 193 18.46 -1.46 -14.62
C VAL A 193 16.96 -1.75 -14.57
N MET A 194 16.36 -2.00 -15.73
CA MET A 194 14.93 -2.33 -15.81
C MET A 194 14.62 -3.59 -14.99
N ARG A 195 15.31 -4.70 -15.24
CA ARG A 195 15.09 -5.95 -14.50
C ARG A 195 15.50 -5.88 -13.03
N GLY A 196 16.58 -5.17 -12.70
CA GLY A 196 17.14 -5.13 -11.34
C GLY A 196 16.52 -4.10 -10.42
N LEU A 197 15.74 -3.13 -10.94
CA LEU A 197 15.16 -2.05 -10.15
C LEU A 197 13.73 -1.68 -10.58
N ILE A 198 13.53 -1.31 -11.85
CA ILE A 198 12.27 -0.70 -12.27
C ILE A 198 11.11 -1.71 -12.23
N GLU A 199 11.28 -2.88 -12.83
CA GLU A 199 10.25 -3.93 -12.84
C GLU A 199 9.86 -4.38 -11.43
N PRO A 200 10.80 -4.72 -10.52
CA PRO A 200 10.47 -5.07 -9.15
C PRO A 200 9.75 -3.95 -8.40
N LEU A 201 10.17 -2.69 -8.58
CA LEU A 201 9.51 -1.55 -7.96
C LEU A 201 8.11 -1.31 -8.52
N CYS A 202 7.94 -1.39 -9.85
CA CYS A 202 6.64 -1.23 -10.49
C CYS A 202 5.65 -2.30 -10.03
N LEU A 203 6.06 -3.57 -10.06
CA LEU A 203 5.23 -4.68 -9.58
C LEU A 203 4.88 -4.53 -8.10
N SER A 204 5.83 -4.13 -7.25
CA SER A 204 5.59 -3.97 -5.81
C SER A 204 4.66 -2.80 -5.48
N ALA A 205 4.81 -1.68 -6.20
CA ALA A 205 4.11 -0.43 -5.88
C ALA A 205 2.76 -0.30 -6.59
N LEU A 206 2.67 -0.76 -7.85
CA LEU A 206 1.48 -0.60 -8.69
C LEU A 206 0.74 -1.91 -8.93
N ASN A 207 1.35 -3.05 -8.60
CA ASN A 207 0.84 -4.39 -8.90
C ASN A 207 0.52 -4.57 -10.40
N MET A 208 1.38 -4.04 -11.26
CA MET A 208 1.21 -4.02 -12.72
C MET A 208 2.55 -4.27 -13.41
N PRO A 209 2.59 -5.01 -14.53
CA PRO A 209 3.75 -5.04 -15.43
C PRO A 209 4.05 -3.63 -15.98
N ILE A 210 5.32 -3.35 -16.28
CA ILE A 210 5.78 -2.04 -16.74
C ILE A 210 5.12 -1.57 -18.05
N ASP A 211 4.72 -2.51 -18.91
CA ASP A 211 4.09 -2.20 -20.21
C ASP A 211 2.68 -1.63 -20.07
N GLY A 212 1.96 -2.01 -19.02
CA GLY A 212 0.60 -1.54 -18.74
C GLY A 212 0.48 -0.53 -17.60
N ALA A 213 1.54 -0.35 -16.82
CA ALA A 213 1.52 0.52 -15.65
C ALA A 213 1.68 2.00 -16.02
N SER A 214 0.95 2.89 -15.37
CA SER A 214 1.04 4.34 -15.55
C SER A 214 2.39 4.91 -15.13
N ALA A 215 3.10 5.56 -16.03
CA ALA A 215 4.35 6.26 -15.75
C ALA A 215 4.15 7.42 -14.76
N ALA A 216 3.06 8.17 -14.89
CA ALA A 216 2.76 9.29 -13.99
C ALA A 216 2.60 8.84 -12.53
N VAL A 217 1.89 7.71 -12.31
CA VAL A 217 1.73 7.12 -10.98
C VAL A 217 3.05 6.58 -10.44
N PHE A 218 3.83 5.92 -11.31
CA PHE A 218 5.14 5.39 -10.94
C PHE A 218 6.11 6.51 -10.51
N LEU A 219 6.18 7.60 -11.28
CA LEU A 219 6.98 8.77 -10.93
C LEU A 219 6.54 9.40 -9.61
N ARG A 220 5.22 9.45 -9.34
CA ARG A 220 4.70 9.94 -8.07
C ARG A 220 5.15 9.07 -6.90
N VAL A 221 5.10 7.74 -7.05
CA VAL A 221 5.59 6.81 -6.03
C VAL A 221 7.09 6.98 -5.81
N LEU A 222 7.88 7.10 -6.88
CA LEU A 222 9.32 7.36 -6.77
C LEU A 222 9.61 8.67 -6.05
N GLN A 223 8.89 9.74 -6.38
CA GLN A 223 9.04 11.04 -5.72
C GLN A 223 8.80 10.94 -4.21
N ASP A 224 7.69 10.31 -3.81
CA ASP A 224 7.31 10.23 -2.40
C ASP A 224 8.20 9.24 -1.63
N ALA A 225 8.58 8.11 -2.23
CA ALA A 225 9.43 7.12 -1.58
C ALA A 225 10.89 7.53 -1.52
N MET A 226 11.44 8.13 -2.59
CA MET A 226 12.89 8.34 -2.70
C MET A 226 13.33 9.76 -2.38
N PHE A 227 12.44 10.78 -2.56
CA PHE A 227 12.84 12.19 -2.55
C PHE A 227 12.05 13.08 -1.56
N SER A 228 11.11 12.52 -0.78
CA SER A 228 10.22 13.34 0.07
C SER A 228 10.79 13.63 1.45
N ALA A 229 11.46 12.68 2.09
CA ALA A 229 12.10 12.84 3.40
C ALA A 229 13.11 11.72 3.66
N VAL A 230 13.91 11.92 4.71
CA VAL A 230 14.79 10.88 5.25
C VAL A 230 13.98 9.69 5.72
N GLY A 231 14.42 8.49 5.37
CA GLY A 231 13.73 7.25 5.72
C GLY A 231 12.44 6.98 4.95
N SER A 232 12.03 7.86 4.01
CA SER A 232 10.83 7.60 3.18
C SER A 232 10.94 6.33 2.34
N SER A 233 12.14 5.99 1.90
CA SER A 233 12.44 4.78 1.12
C SER A 233 12.57 3.50 1.96
N ASP A 234 12.56 3.62 3.29
CA ASP A 234 12.71 2.44 4.14
C ASP A 234 11.51 1.51 4.00
N LEU A 235 11.80 0.23 3.95
CA LEU A 235 10.81 -0.82 4.02
C LEU A 235 10.41 -1.04 5.47
N LEU A 236 9.12 -1.04 5.73
CA LEU A 236 8.54 -1.29 7.05
C LEU A 236 7.76 -2.61 6.99
N ILE A 237 8.36 -3.68 7.48
CA ILE A 237 7.81 -5.02 7.39
C ILE A 237 7.11 -5.38 8.70
N PRO A 238 5.83 -5.81 8.68
CA PRO A 238 5.10 -6.20 9.88
C PRO A 238 5.81 -7.31 10.68
N LYS A 239 5.94 -7.10 12.00
CA LYS A 239 6.42 -8.11 12.96
C LYS A 239 5.26 -8.84 13.65
N LYS A 240 4.04 -8.61 13.20
CA LYS A 240 2.79 -9.20 13.69
C LYS A 240 1.91 -9.53 12.49
N ASP A 241 0.89 -10.32 12.70
CA ASP A 241 -0.18 -10.47 11.72
C ASP A 241 -0.89 -9.12 11.47
N LEU A 242 -1.50 -8.98 10.30
CA LEU A 242 -2.09 -7.71 9.87
C LEU A 242 -3.29 -7.27 10.71
N GLY A 243 -4.03 -8.22 11.31
CA GLY A 243 -5.14 -7.91 12.22
C GLY A 243 -4.63 -7.26 13.50
N ALA A 244 -3.61 -7.84 14.12
CA ALA A 244 -2.98 -7.31 15.33
C ALA A 244 -2.13 -6.05 15.05
N LEU A 245 -1.69 -5.85 13.81
CA LEU A 245 -0.89 -4.68 13.43
C LEU A 245 -1.65 -3.37 13.64
N PHE A 246 -2.92 -3.29 13.21
CA PHE A 246 -3.70 -2.06 13.30
C PHE A 246 -5.21 -2.30 13.51
N PRO A 247 -5.93 -3.09 12.68
CA PRO A 247 -7.39 -3.12 12.70
C PRO A 247 -7.99 -3.47 14.06
N GLN A 248 -7.50 -4.50 14.73
CA GLN A 248 -8.02 -4.93 16.04
C GLN A 248 -7.82 -3.87 17.12
N THR A 249 -6.64 -3.24 17.15
CA THR A 249 -6.35 -2.15 18.09
C THR A 249 -7.20 -0.92 17.80
N CYS A 250 -7.41 -0.60 16.53
CA CYS A 250 -8.30 0.48 16.10
C CYS A 250 -9.75 0.24 16.53
N LEU A 251 -10.28 -0.98 16.37
CA LEU A 251 -11.62 -1.31 16.83
C LEU A 251 -11.78 -1.16 18.36
N LYS A 252 -10.75 -1.55 19.15
CA LYS A 252 -10.74 -1.36 20.62
C LYS A 252 -10.77 0.13 20.95
N TRP A 253 -9.95 0.93 20.28
CA TRP A 253 -9.91 2.38 20.44
C TRP A 253 -11.27 3.02 20.12
N LEU A 254 -11.88 2.68 18.99
CA LEU A 254 -13.18 3.19 18.56
C LEU A 254 -14.29 2.85 19.57
N ARG A 255 -14.37 1.60 20.06
CA ARG A 255 -15.34 1.18 21.08
C ARG A 255 -15.17 1.97 22.39
N HIS A 256 -13.91 2.19 22.80
CA HIS A 256 -13.60 2.98 24.00
C HIS A 256 -14.09 4.44 23.86
N HIS A 257 -14.12 4.97 22.63
CA HIS A 257 -14.61 6.32 22.33
C HIS A 257 -16.10 6.37 21.92
N GLY A 258 -16.86 5.32 22.18
CA GLY A 258 -18.31 5.29 22.01
C GLY A 258 -18.81 4.98 20.60
N ALA A 259 -17.96 4.55 19.68
CA ALA A 259 -18.40 4.11 18.37
C ALA A 259 -19.17 2.77 18.45
N GLN A 260 -20.28 2.68 17.69
CA GLN A 260 -21.03 1.44 17.51
C GLN A 260 -20.43 0.66 16.34
N ILE A 261 -20.11 -0.63 16.55
CA ILE A 261 -19.40 -1.44 15.55
C ILE A 261 -20.15 -2.75 15.35
N HIS A 262 -20.56 -3.01 14.11
CA HIS A 262 -21.31 -4.17 13.67
C HIS A 262 -20.44 -5.01 12.71
N LEU A 263 -19.72 -5.99 13.24
CA LEU A 263 -18.98 -6.98 12.44
C LEU A 263 -19.90 -8.15 12.05
N GLY A 264 -19.65 -8.79 10.91
CA GLY A 264 -20.49 -9.84 10.37
C GLY A 264 -21.83 -9.34 9.83
N ARG A 265 -22.03 -8.02 9.74
CA ARG A 265 -23.26 -7.41 9.24
C ARG A 265 -23.04 -6.64 7.93
N ARG A 266 -23.58 -7.19 6.86
CA ARG A 266 -23.60 -6.50 5.57
C ARG A 266 -24.66 -5.38 5.59
N PHE A 267 -24.27 -4.18 5.15
CA PHE A 267 -25.19 -3.08 4.91
C PHE A 267 -25.92 -3.29 3.57
N THR A 268 -27.23 -3.32 3.59
CA THR A 268 -28.06 -3.67 2.43
C THR A 268 -28.62 -2.44 1.72
N GLN A 269 -29.34 -2.63 0.60
CA GLN A 269 -30.07 -1.55 -0.07
C GLN A 269 -31.26 -1.08 0.77
N GLU A 270 -31.89 -1.97 1.54
CA GLU A 270 -32.95 -1.65 2.48
C GLU A 270 -32.42 -0.75 3.61
N ASP A 271 -31.25 -1.08 4.17
CA ASP A 271 -30.57 -0.22 5.16
C ASP A 271 -30.29 1.17 4.59
N LEU A 272 -29.86 1.25 3.31
CA LEU A 272 -29.62 2.54 2.64
C LEU A 272 -30.95 3.33 2.44
N ALA A 273 -32.01 2.65 2.00
CA ALA A 273 -33.32 3.28 1.83
C ALA A 273 -33.86 3.83 3.15
N GLN A 274 -33.73 3.05 4.23
CA GLN A 274 -34.09 3.52 5.58
C GLN A 274 -33.24 4.72 6.00
N TRP A 275 -31.91 4.66 5.79
CA TRP A 275 -30.99 5.75 6.12
C TRP A 275 -31.34 7.04 5.38
N LEU A 276 -31.73 6.94 4.09
CA LEU A 276 -32.19 8.07 3.27
C LEU A 276 -33.49 8.65 3.82
N ALA A 277 -34.50 7.82 4.10
CA ALA A 277 -35.77 8.27 4.66
C ALA A 277 -35.61 9.07 5.97
N GLU A 278 -34.81 8.51 6.90
CA GLU A 278 -34.50 9.18 8.17
C GLU A 278 -33.70 10.48 7.98
N SER A 279 -32.95 10.62 6.88
CA SER A 279 -32.14 11.82 6.60
C SER A 279 -33.00 12.99 6.09
N TYR A 280 -34.16 12.73 5.52
CA TYR A 280 -35.13 13.76 5.09
C TYR A 280 -35.99 14.29 6.24
N GLU A 281 -36.22 13.49 7.30
CA GLU A 281 -37.12 13.86 8.39
C GLU A 281 -36.47 14.73 9.46
N VAL A 282 -35.15 14.70 9.61
CA VAL A 282 -34.45 15.38 10.73
C VAL A 282 -33.71 16.62 10.25
N THR A 283 -34.32 17.80 10.43
CA THR A 283 -33.75 19.11 10.08
C THR A 283 -32.67 19.62 11.06
N THR A 284 -32.52 19.00 12.23
CA THR A 284 -31.69 19.54 13.34
C THR A 284 -30.41 18.79 13.61
N SER A 285 -30.17 17.59 13.00
CA SER A 285 -28.93 16.83 13.18
C SER A 285 -28.18 16.66 11.87
N LYS A 286 -26.87 16.95 11.87
CA LYS A 286 -26.01 16.67 10.73
C LYS A 286 -25.82 15.16 10.62
N LYS A 287 -26.24 14.56 9.49
CA LYS A 287 -26.14 13.11 9.22
C LYS A 287 -25.37 12.90 7.92
N ALA A 288 -24.39 12.00 7.93
CA ALA A 288 -23.61 11.65 6.75
C ALA A 288 -23.33 10.14 6.68
N LEU A 289 -23.05 9.63 5.46
CA LEU A 289 -22.74 8.25 5.18
C LEU A 289 -21.44 8.18 4.37
N VAL A 290 -20.56 7.26 4.74
CA VAL A 290 -19.28 7.00 4.07
C VAL A 290 -19.25 5.57 3.55
N LEU A 291 -19.11 5.42 2.24
CA LEU A 291 -18.86 4.16 1.56
C LEU A 291 -17.36 3.88 1.59
N ALA A 292 -16.90 3.10 2.56
CA ALA A 292 -15.52 2.63 2.71
C ALA A 292 -15.36 1.16 2.27
N CYS A 293 -16.35 0.64 1.56
CA CYS A 293 -16.39 -0.68 0.98
C CYS A 293 -15.72 -0.70 -0.41
N PRO A 294 -15.41 -1.89 -0.98
CA PRO A 294 -14.84 -1.99 -2.32
C PRO A 294 -15.74 -1.37 -3.41
N ALA A 295 -15.13 -0.92 -4.53
CA ALA A 295 -15.81 -0.23 -5.63
C ALA A 295 -17.07 -0.95 -6.12
N TRP A 296 -17.03 -2.28 -6.29
CA TRP A 296 -18.18 -3.07 -6.73
C TRP A 296 -19.34 -3.11 -5.72
N GLU A 297 -19.03 -3.08 -4.42
CA GLU A 297 -20.04 -3.02 -3.37
C GLU A 297 -20.64 -1.61 -3.25
N ALA A 298 -19.81 -0.58 -3.37
CA ALA A 298 -20.26 0.80 -3.44
C ALA A 298 -21.19 1.01 -4.65
N THR A 299 -20.82 0.47 -5.83
CA THR A 299 -21.68 0.48 -7.04
C THR A 299 -23.03 -0.21 -6.78
N ARG A 300 -23.03 -1.40 -6.16
CA ARG A 300 -24.27 -2.12 -5.82
C ARG A 300 -25.21 -1.26 -4.95
N LEU A 301 -24.68 -0.52 -4.02
CA LEU A 301 -25.47 0.35 -3.14
C LEU A 301 -25.97 1.62 -3.83
N THR A 302 -25.21 2.18 -4.77
CA THR A 302 -25.43 3.55 -5.26
C THR A 302 -25.94 3.65 -6.70
N GLN A 303 -26.07 2.53 -7.42
CA GLN A 303 -26.45 2.53 -8.85
C GLN A 303 -27.77 3.27 -9.15
N THR A 304 -28.71 3.29 -8.21
CA THR A 304 -30.01 3.98 -8.36
C THR A 304 -29.95 5.46 -7.96
N ILE A 305 -29.11 5.81 -6.98
CA ILE A 305 -29.05 7.18 -6.43
C ILE A 305 -27.93 8.03 -7.05
N ALA A 306 -26.88 7.41 -7.59
CA ALA A 306 -25.73 8.05 -8.22
C ALA A 306 -25.20 7.24 -9.42
N PRO A 307 -26.01 7.09 -10.51
CA PRO A 307 -25.65 6.18 -11.61
C PRO A 307 -24.34 6.55 -12.31
N SER A 308 -24.04 7.82 -12.53
CA SER A 308 -22.79 8.28 -13.15
C SER A 308 -21.56 7.96 -12.29
N TRP A 309 -21.64 8.17 -10.98
CA TRP A 309 -20.59 7.80 -10.03
C TRP A 309 -20.37 6.28 -10.02
N SER A 310 -21.48 5.52 -9.98
CA SER A 310 -21.46 4.06 -9.97
C SER A 310 -20.83 3.50 -11.24
N ALA A 311 -21.10 4.10 -12.40
CA ALA A 311 -20.48 3.70 -13.66
C ALA A 311 -18.95 3.89 -13.64
N LYS A 312 -18.44 5.01 -13.13
CA LYS A 312 -16.99 5.22 -12.94
C LYS A 312 -16.39 4.18 -12.00
N ALA A 313 -17.03 3.89 -10.85
CA ALA A 313 -16.55 2.90 -9.89
C ALA A 313 -16.56 1.47 -10.47
N GLN A 314 -17.55 1.12 -11.28
CA GLN A 314 -17.68 -0.18 -11.94
C GLN A 314 -16.66 -0.38 -13.06
N ALA A 315 -16.25 0.68 -13.73
CA ALA A 315 -15.29 0.64 -14.85
C ALA A 315 -13.86 0.30 -14.42
N LEU A 316 -13.56 0.36 -13.12
CA LEU A 316 -12.22 0.05 -12.62
C LEU A 316 -11.90 -1.44 -12.78
N SER A 317 -10.89 -1.75 -13.58
CA SER A 317 -10.31 -3.08 -13.65
C SER A 317 -9.42 -3.36 -12.45
N HIS A 318 -9.20 -4.64 -12.14
CA HIS A 318 -8.43 -5.06 -10.97
C HIS A 318 -7.36 -6.08 -11.36
N THR A 319 -6.26 -6.10 -10.62
CA THR A 319 -5.19 -7.08 -10.71
C THR A 319 -5.10 -7.91 -9.44
N ALA A 320 -4.73 -9.19 -9.60
CA ALA A 320 -4.60 -10.12 -8.49
C ALA A 320 -3.21 -10.09 -7.86
N ILE A 321 -3.13 -10.52 -6.60
CA ILE A 321 -1.89 -10.86 -5.90
C ILE A 321 -2.05 -12.26 -5.31
N ALA A 322 -1.03 -13.10 -5.47
CA ALA A 322 -0.96 -14.37 -4.76
C ALA A 322 0.14 -14.31 -3.69
N THR A 323 -0.12 -14.93 -2.55
CA THR A 323 0.88 -15.21 -1.51
C THR A 323 0.91 -16.70 -1.28
N VAL A 324 2.09 -17.30 -1.49
CA VAL A 324 2.33 -18.73 -1.25
C VAL A 324 3.10 -18.88 0.04
N TYR A 325 2.47 -19.47 1.05
CA TYR A 325 3.09 -19.83 2.31
C TYR A 325 3.75 -21.20 2.18
N LEU A 326 5.07 -21.24 2.43
CA LEU A 326 5.90 -22.43 2.30
C LEU A 326 6.52 -22.76 3.66
N GLN A 327 6.47 -24.03 4.07
CA GLN A 327 7.19 -24.54 5.23
C GLN A 327 8.51 -25.17 4.77
N CYS A 328 9.62 -24.71 5.33
CA CYS A 328 10.92 -25.32 5.15
C CYS A 328 11.14 -26.40 6.23
N HIS A 329 11.49 -27.61 5.77
CA HIS A 329 11.79 -28.76 6.61
C HIS A 329 13.29 -29.16 6.58
N ASP A 330 14.13 -28.35 5.93
CA ASP A 330 15.56 -28.64 5.86
C ASP A 330 16.18 -28.69 7.26
N VAL A 331 16.94 -29.74 7.52
CA VAL A 331 17.62 -29.93 8.82
C VAL A 331 18.59 -28.78 9.07
N GLY A 332 18.38 -28.10 10.21
CA GLY A 332 19.23 -26.97 10.60
C GLY A 332 18.81 -25.62 10.01
N PHE A 333 17.74 -25.53 9.21
CA PHE A 333 17.22 -24.24 8.78
C PHE A 333 16.83 -23.37 9.99
N ARG A 334 17.36 -22.16 10.03
CA ARG A 334 17.12 -21.18 11.12
C ARG A 334 16.45 -19.91 10.62
N GLY A 335 16.16 -19.82 9.33
CA GLY A 335 15.65 -18.63 8.65
C GLY A 335 16.52 -18.23 7.48
N LEU A 336 16.08 -17.23 6.75
CA LEU A 336 16.85 -16.63 5.66
C LEU A 336 17.91 -15.66 6.23
N ASP A 337 18.98 -15.43 5.47
CA ASP A 337 20.03 -14.44 5.83
C ASP A 337 19.47 -13.00 5.99
N ARG A 338 18.35 -12.73 5.33
CA ARG A 338 17.64 -11.47 5.37
C ARG A 338 16.14 -11.72 5.56
N PRO A 339 15.42 -10.86 6.31
CA PRO A 339 13.97 -11.03 6.52
C PRO A 339 13.13 -10.98 5.25
N MET A 340 13.68 -10.36 4.17
CA MET A 340 13.12 -10.30 2.84
C MET A 340 14.24 -10.51 1.81
N VAL A 341 13.98 -11.30 0.80
CA VAL A 341 14.90 -11.57 -0.31
C VAL A 341 14.15 -11.40 -1.63
N ALA A 342 14.73 -10.63 -2.57
CA ALA A 342 14.22 -10.56 -3.93
C ALA A 342 14.57 -11.85 -4.70
N LEU A 343 13.72 -12.21 -5.64
CA LEU A 343 13.87 -13.40 -6.49
C LEU A 343 14.01 -12.99 -7.96
N HIS A 344 14.76 -13.78 -8.71
CA HIS A 344 14.78 -13.66 -10.17
C HIS A 344 13.45 -14.13 -10.73
N MET A 345 12.80 -13.26 -11.49
CA MET A 345 11.48 -13.53 -12.09
C MET A 345 11.61 -13.98 -13.54
N ASN A 346 10.74 -14.89 -13.92
CA ASN A 346 10.44 -15.23 -15.30
C ASN A 346 9.06 -15.88 -15.39
N LYS A 347 8.62 -16.27 -16.58
CA LYS A 347 7.29 -16.86 -16.82
C LYS A 347 6.99 -18.10 -15.97
N ASN A 348 8.01 -18.88 -15.61
CA ASN A 348 7.86 -20.11 -14.81
C ASN A 348 8.30 -19.90 -13.34
N ALA A 349 8.79 -18.73 -12.98
CA ALA A 349 9.26 -18.34 -11.66
C ALA A 349 8.65 -16.97 -11.30
N PRO A 350 7.35 -16.93 -10.93
CA PRO A 350 6.59 -15.69 -10.92
C PRO A 350 6.76 -14.86 -9.66
N ALA A 351 7.33 -15.38 -8.57
CA ALA A 351 7.44 -14.64 -7.31
C ALA A 351 8.54 -13.56 -7.37
N GLN A 352 8.23 -12.38 -6.82
CA GLN A 352 9.17 -11.25 -6.75
C GLN A 352 9.98 -11.26 -5.46
N PHE A 353 9.34 -11.62 -4.36
CA PHE A 353 9.95 -11.57 -3.03
C PHE A 353 9.53 -12.77 -2.19
N VAL A 354 10.43 -13.15 -1.29
CA VAL A 354 10.12 -14.09 -0.21
C VAL A 354 10.47 -13.45 1.13
N PHE A 355 9.60 -13.69 2.12
CA PHE A 355 9.69 -13.15 3.48
C PHE A 355 9.87 -14.29 4.46
N ASP A 356 10.77 -14.12 5.42
CA ASP A 356 10.98 -15.04 6.52
C ASP A 356 9.99 -14.74 7.66
N ARG A 357 8.89 -15.46 7.69
CA ARG A 357 7.87 -15.32 8.75
C ARG A 357 8.37 -15.82 10.10
N GLY A 358 9.37 -16.71 10.13
CA GLY A 358 10.03 -17.16 11.34
C GLY A 358 10.68 -16.01 12.09
N THR A 359 11.48 -15.23 11.40
CA THR A 359 12.15 -14.05 11.94
C THR A 359 11.17 -12.89 12.21
N LEU A 360 10.19 -12.69 11.33
CA LEU A 360 9.27 -11.55 11.40
C LEU A 360 8.14 -11.76 12.41
N CYS A 361 7.50 -12.92 12.38
CA CYS A 361 6.21 -13.17 13.07
C CYS A 361 6.25 -14.37 14.03
N GLN A 362 7.43 -14.87 14.38
CA GLN A 362 7.61 -16.04 15.26
C GLN A 362 6.91 -17.32 14.72
N GLN A 363 6.94 -17.52 13.41
CA GLN A 363 6.41 -18.70 12.71
C GLN A 363 7.59 -19.52 12.14
N PRO A 364 8.29 -20.34 12.95
CA PRO A 364 9.57 -20.95 12.58
C PRO A 364 9.50 -21.77 11.29
N GLY A 365 10.41 -21.50 10.36
CA GLY A 365 10.52 -22.18 9.07
C GLY A 365 9.45 -21.78 8.05
N LEU A 366 8.50 -20.91 8.40
CA LEU A 366 7.49 -20.44 7.48
C LEU A 366 8.02 -19.29 6.62
N LEU A 367 7.89 -19.43 5.32
CA LEU A 367 8.22 -18.42 4.30
C LEU A 367 6.93 -17.96 3.61
N ALA A 368 6.86 -16.68 3.25
CA ALA A 368 5.78 -16.13 2.44
C ALA A 368 6.34 -15.56 1.14
N ALA A 369 6.05 -16.20 0.02
CA ALA A 369 6.45 -15.75 -1.31
C ALA A 369 5.30 -15.00 -1.99
N VAL A 370 5.58 -13.83 -2.58
CA VAL A 370 4.58 -12.92 -3.16
C VAL A 370 4.69 -12.91 -4.67
N VAL A 371 3.54 -13.06 -5.33
CA VAL A 371 3.36 -12.95 -6.78
C VAL A 371 2.41 -11.77 -7.04
N SER A 372 2.98 -10.62 -7.39
CA SER A 372 2.24 -9.45 -7.87
C SER A 372 1.78 -9.65 -9.32
N ALA A 373 0.71 -8.95 -9.72
CA ALA A 373 0.08 -9.12 -11.04
C ALA A 373 -0.14 -10.61 -11.37
N SER A 374 -0.63 -11.36 -10.38
CA SER A 374 -0.74 -12.82 -10.44
C SER A 374 -1.75 -13.27 -11.50
N GLU A 375 -1.33 -14.18 -12.35
CA GLU A 375 -2.15 -14.83 -13.39
C GLU A 375 -2.06 -16.35 -13.27
N GLY A 376 -3.06 -17.05 -13.76
CA GLY A 376 -3.11 -18.51 -13.75
C GLY A 376 -3.83 -19.12 -12.54
N GLU A 377 -3.84 -20.45 -12.51
CA GLU A 377 -4.53 -21.22 -11.48
C GLU A 377 -3.68 -21.33 -10.20
N ARG A 378 -4.34 -21.43 -9.06
CA ARG A 378 -3.73 -21.48 -7.73
C ARG A 378 -2.68 -22.58 -7.60
N GLU A 379 -3.00 -23.78 -8.08
CA GLU A 379 -2.14 -24.97 -7.99
C GLU A 379 -0.86 -24.79 -8.82
N GLN A 380 -0.99 -24.22 -10.02
CA GLN A 380 0.13 -23.90 -10.88
C GLN A 380 1.07 -22.89 -10.22
N ILE A 381 0.50 -21.77 -9.69
CA ILE A 381 1.27 -20.76 -8.98
C ILE A 381 2.00 -21.37 -7.78
N SER A 382 1.32 -22.22 -7.01
CA SER A 382 1.90 -22.89 -5.84
C SER A 382 3.12 -23.73 -6.20
N THR A 383 3.02 -24.54 -7.25
CA THR A 383 4.08 -25.43 -7.73
C THR A 383 5.28 -24.62 -8.27
N GLN A 384 5.00 -23.61 -9.11
CA GLN A 384 6.04 -22.77 -9.68
C GLN A 384 6.81 -22.00 -8.59
N VAL A 385 6.08 -21.43 -7.61
CA VAL A 385 6.72 -20.67 -6.51
C VAL A 385 7.50 -21.58 -5.58
N GLN A 386 6.99 -22.78 -5.25
CA GLN A 386 7.71 -23.76 -4.45
C GLN A 386 9.03 -24.15 -5.12
N GLN A 387 9.01 -24.45 -6.42
CA GLN A 387 10.20 -24.75 -7.18
C GLN A 387 11.18 -23.57 -7.23
N GLN A 388 10.68 -22.37 -7.57
CA GLN A 388 11.49 -21.14 -7.64
C GLN A 388 12.23 -20.86 -6.34
N VAL A 389 11.49 -20.89 -5.22
CA VAL A 389 12.07 -20.62 -3.87
C VAL A 389 13.10 -21.69 -3.52
N GLY A 390 12.80 -22.98 -3.78
CA GLY A 390 13.72 -24.08 -3.56
C GLY A 390 15.04 -23.92 -4.34
N GLU A 391 14.96 -23.65 -5.64
CA GLU A 391 16.11 -23.51 -6.51
C GLU A 391 16.95 -22.27 -6.18
N GLN A 392 16.30 -21.10 -6.02
CA GLN A 392 17.04 -19.85 -5.84
C GLN A 392 17.61 -19.65 -4.44
N LEU A 393 17.02 -20.29 -3.42
CA LEU A 393 17.50 -20.22 -2.04
C LEU A 393 18.25 -21.49 -1.59
N GLY A 394 18.35 -22.51 -2.45
CA GLY A 394 19.02 -23.77 -2.13
C GLY A 394 18.27 -24.62 -1.10
N LEU A 395 16.95 -24.42 -0.95
CA LEU A 395 16.09 -25.15 0.01
C LEU A 395 15.55 -26.42 -0.65
N LYS A 396 15.75 -27.58 0.01
CA LYS A 396 15.48 -28.90 -0.58
C LYS A 396 14.12 -29.49 -0.17
N GLN A 397 13.67 -29.17 1.03
CA GLN A 397 12.46 -29.75 1.61
C GLN A 397 11.45 -28.64 1.94
N LEU A 398 10.72 -28.20 0.91
CA LEU A 398 9.66 -27.23 1.03
C LEU A 398 8.30 -27.91 0.84
N SER A 399 7.32 -27.54 1.66
CA SER A 399 5.91 -27.91 1.44
C SER A 399 5.05 -26.64 1.40
N VAL A 400 4.01 -26.66 0.54
CA VAL A 400 3.03 -25.59 0.48
C VAL A 400 2.08 -25.74 1.67
N VAL A 401 2.03 -24.72 2.53
CA VAL A 401 1.09 -24.64 3.65
C VAL A 401 -0.24 -24.10 3.19
N GLN A 402 -0.20 -22.96 2.48
CA GLN A 402 -1.39 -22.24 2.01
C GLN A 402 -1.04 -21.38 0.82
N THR A 403 -1.93 -21.30 -0.16
CA THR A 403 -1.86 -20.30 -1.22
C THR A 403 -3.09 -19.43 -1.16
N VAL A 404 -2.89 -18.15 -0.92
CA VAL A 404 -3.93 -17.13 -0.87
C VAL A 404 -3.89 -16.32 -2.16
N VAL A 405 -5.00 -16.23 -2.87
CA VAL A 405 -5.13 -15.42 -4.08
C VAL A 405 -6.21 -14.37 -3.85
N GLU A 406 -5.80 -13.13 -3.72
CA GLU A 406 -6.73 -11.99 -3.71
C GLU A 406 -6.93 -11.51 -5.14
N LYS A 407 -8.04 -11.92 -5.75
CA LYS A 407 -8.33 -11.65 -7.18
C LYS A 407 -8.51 -10.17 -7.50
N ARG A 408 -8.93 -9.37 -6.52
CA ARG A 408 -9.14 -7.93 -6.65
C ARG A 408 -8.26 -7.18 -5.66
N ALA A 409 -6.97 -7.52 -5.67
CA ALA A 409 -6.01 -6.98 -4.71
C ALA A 409 -5.83 -5.47 -4.86
N THR A 410 -5.71 -5.00 -6.11
CA THR A 410 -5.55 -3.58 -6.42
C THR A 410 -6.41 -3.22 -7.64
N PHE A 411 -6.86 -1.97 -7.75
CA PHE A 411 -7.29 -1.49 -9.06
C PHE A 411 -6.06 -1.35 -9.97
N ALA A 412 -6.24 -1.54 -11.28
CA ALA A 412 -5.17 -1.43 -12.26
C ALA A 412 -4.78 0.04 -12.48
N CYS A 413 -3.54 0.37 -12.17
CA CYS A 413 -2.98 1.71 -12.39
C CYS A 413 -2.57 1.90 -13.86
N LEU A 414 -3.54 1.95 -14.77
CA LEU A 414 -3.32 2.14 -16.20
C LEU A 414 -2.93 3.60 -16.50
N PRO A 415 -2.30 3.88 -17.65
CA PRO A 415 -2.20 5.25 -18.19
C PRO A 415 -3.57 5.94 -18.17
N ASN A 416 -3.60 7.23 -17.95
CA ASN A 416 -4.84 8.03 -17.78
C ASN A 416 -5.72 7.67 -16.56
N THR A 417 -5.29 6.83 -15.65
CA THR A 417 -6.05 6.51 -14.42
C THR A 417 -6.20 7.74 -13.52
N PHE A 418 -5.23 8.64 -13.53
CA PHE A 418 -5.19 9.83 -12.69
C PHE A 418 -5.50 11.08 -13.52
N GLU A 419 -5.99 12.13 -12.83
CA GLU A 419 -6.23 13.41 -13.47
C GLU A 419 -4.94 14.01 -14.03
N GLY A 420 -5.04 14.58 -15.19
CA GLY A 420 -4.00 15.35 -15.85
C GLY A 420 -4.54 16.69 -16.36
N PRO A 421 -3.66 17.57 -16.90
CA PRO A 421 -4.07 18.87 -17.41
C PRO A 421 -5.14 18.81 -18.50
N GLU A 422 -5.21 17.73 -19.26
CA GLU A 422 -6.05 17.57 -20.44
C GLU A 422 -7.16 16.52 -20.28
N HIS A 423 -7.25 15.81 -19.12
CA HIS A 423 -8.27 14.78 -18.91
C HIS A 423 -8.64 14.61 -17.45
N GLU A 424 -9.91 14.28 -17.19
CA GLU A 424 -10.38 13.80 -15.92
C GLU A 424 -9.92 12.34 -15.74
N GLY A 425 -9.28 12.01 -14.61
CA GLY A 425 -8.94 10.64 -14.28
C GLY A 425 -10.18 9.75 -14.18
N VAL A 426 -9.98 8.43 -14.34
CA VAL A 426 -11.08 7.45 -14.32
C VAL A 426 -11.60 7.12 -12.91
N LYS A 427 -10.89 7.54 -11.86
CA LYS A 427 -11.30 7.25 -10.48
C LYS A 427 -12.55 8.05 -10.09
N PRO A 428 -13.51 7.43 -9.37
CA PRO A 428 -14.72 8.12 -8.92
C PRO A 428 -14.42 9.18 -7.86
N ASP A 429 -15.26 10.20 -7.77
CA ASP A 429 -15.12 11.30 -6.81
C ASP A 429 -15.39 10.87 -5.37
N VAL A 430 -14.91 11.68 -4.41
CA VAL A 430 -15.21 11.53 -2.98
C VAL A 430 -16.71 11.74 -2.70
N LEU A 431 -17.33 12.72 -3.34
CA LEU A 431 -18.76 12.99 -3.21
C LEU A 431 -19.56 12.08 -4.15
N VAL A 432 -20.44 11.27 -3.57
CA VAL A 432 -21.31 10.33 -4.30
C VAL A 432 -22.67 10.96 -4.56
N ALA A 433 -23.30 11.48 -3.50
CA ALA A 433 -24.59 12.15 -3.49
C ALA A 433 -24.65 13.11 -2.28
N PRO A 434 -25.66 13.96 -2.12
CA PRO A 434 -25.81 14.80 -0.92
C PRO A 434 -25.68 14.00 0.38
N ASN A 435 -24.73 14.38 1.23
CA ASN A 435 -24.38 13.72 2.49
C ASN A 435 -23.88 12.26 2.38
N ILE A 436 -23.60 11.76 1.15
CA ILE A 436 -23.04 10.44 0.90
C ILE A 436 -21.68 10.61 0.24
N PHE A 437 -20.67 10.06 0.86
CA PHE A 437 -19.27 10.14 0.44
C PHE A 437 -18.69 8.75 0.24
N ALA A 438 -17.61 8.66 -0.51
CA ALA A 438 -16.83 7.43 -0.64
C ALA A 438 -15.37 7.66 -0.24
N CYS A 439 -14.76 6.64 0.34
CA CYS A 439 -13.32 6.59 0.57
C CYS A 439 -12.76 5.19 0.28
N GLY A 440 -11.47 5.17 -0.05
CA GLY A 440 -10.75 3.96 -0.42
C GLY A 440 -9.63 4.31 -1.37
N ASP A 441 -8.77 3.34 -1.64
CA ASP A 441 -7.67 3.48 -2.60
C ASP A 441 -8.17 3.79 -4.03
N TYR A 442 -9.37 3.37 -4.36
CA TYR A 442 -10.01 3.53 -5.67
C TYR A 442 -10.68 4.88 -5.89
N VAL A 443 -10.88 5.68 -4.84
CA VAL A 443 -11.47 7.02 -4.91
C VAL A 443 -10.41 8.04 -5.38
N ARG A 444 -10.84 9.12 -6.01
CA ARG A 444 -9.98 10.20 -6.54
C ARG A 444 -8.87 10.57 -5.55
N GLY A 445 -7.64 10.59 -6.02
CA GLY A 445 -6.44 10.88 -5.24
C GLY A 445 -5.17 10.46 -6.00
N PRO A 446 -3.99 10.94 -5.60
CA PRO A 446 -2.74 10.80 -6.35
C PRO A 446 -2.02 9.46 -6.16
N TYR A 447 -2.57 8.55 -5.35
CA TYR A 447 -1.88 7.31 -4.98
C TYR A 447 -2.42 6.09 -5.73
N PRO A 448 -1.56 5.08 -5.98
CA PRO A 448 -1.99 3.75 -6.38
C PRO A 448 -2.74 3.05 -5.25
N ALA A 449 -3.14 1.81 -5.47
CA ALA A 449 -3.81 0.99 -4.46
C ALA A 449 -2.87 0.60 -3.32
N THR A 450 -2.67 1.50 -2.37
CA THR A 450 -1.80 1.34 -1.21
C THR A 450 -2.56 1.58 0.09
N LEU A 451 -2.01 1.08 1.22
CA LEU A 451 -2.54 1.36 2.55
C LEU A 451 -2.53 2.87 2.83
N GLU A 452 -1.48 3.58 2.43
CA GLU A 452 -1.39 5.04 2.58
C GLU A 452 -2.49 5.75 1.78
N GLY A 453 -2.70 5.35 0.52
CA GLY A 453 -3.79 5.90 -0.31
C GLY A 453 -5.16 5.69 0.32
N ALA A 454 -5.41 4.49 0.85
CA ALA A 454 -6.65 4.15 1.54
C ALA A 454 -6.86 4.99 2.81
N VAL A 455 -5.84 5.07 3.68
CA VAL A 455 -5.88 5.86 4.92
C VAL A 455 -6.10 7.35 4.61
N ARG A 456 -5.33 7.92 3.69
CA ARG A 456 -5.46 9.33 3.30
C ARG A 456 -6.85 9.65 2.75
N SER A 457 -7.41 8.78 1.93
CA SER A 457 -8.77 8.92 1.42
C SER A 457 -9.79 8.93 2.58
N GLY A 458 -9.63 8.04 3.58
CA GLY A 458 -10.46 8.01 4.77
C GLY A 458 -10.36 9.26 5.64
N LEU A 459 -9.14 9.79 5.83
CA LEU A 459 -8.93 11.04 6.56
C LEU A 459 -9.48 12.25 5.80
N GLN A 460 -9.34 12.26 4.47
CA GLN A 460 -9.81 13.34 3.62
C GLN A 460 -11.33 13.47 3.63
N VAL A 461 -12.07 12.36 3.60
CA VAL A 461 -13.53 12.38 3.57
C VAL A 461 -14.12 13.14 4.78
N VAL A 462 -13.48 13.04 5.94
CA VAL A 462 -13.95 13.72 7.16
C VAL A 462 -13.84 15.25 7.05
N ARG A 463 -12.88 15.75 6.27
CA ARG A 463 -12.76 17.21 5.99
C ARG A 463 -13.92 17.75 5.16
N HIS A 464 -14.53 16.92 4.31
CA HIS A 464 -15.74 17.29 3.57
C HIS A 464 -17.02 17.29 4.46
N LEU A 465 -16.94 16.66 5.64
CA LEU A 465 -18.04 16.63 6.62
C LEU A 465 -18.11 17.87 7.51
N SER A 466 -17.10 18.72 7.47
CA SER A 466 -16.94 19.89 8.38
C SER A 466 -17.95 21.00 8.08
#